data_12b107ac81c19eaa036767aeb9b013b2
#
_entry.id   12b107ac81c19eaa036767aeb9b013b2
#
_cell.length_a   1.000
_cell.length_b   1.000
_cell.length_c   1.000
_cell.angle_alpha   90.00
_cell.angle_beta   90.00
_cell.angle_gamma   90.00
#
_symmetry.space_group_name_H-M   'P 1'
#
loop_
_entity.id
_entity.type
_entity.pdbx_description
1 polymer ?
#
loop_
_entity_poly.entity_id
_entity_poly.type
_entity_poly.pdbx_seq_one_letter_code
_entity_poly.pdbx_strand_id
1 'polypeptide(L)'
;KGESRTKSEKKSQSFFEKYQDKIFRVNALEFINNIDRTQTESYIVSASLDIWVKPFAEKLEMKLLSTRAEFKNDIFTGNFIGKNCNGPEKVKRIIETVNERKFDKIIAFGDTSGDREMLSWADESHFEFFH
;
A
#
# COMPACT_ATOMS: atom_id res chain seq x y z
N LYS A 1 0.22 -20.20 4.63
CA LYS A 1 -0.80 -20.91 5.38
C LYS A 1 -0.15 -21.72 6.52
N GLY A 2 -0.77 -21.64 7.68
CA GLY A 2 -0.30 -22.40 8.85
C GLY A 2 0.87 -21.80 9.58
N GLU A 3 1.40 -20.66 9.13
CA GLU A 3 2.48 -19.97 9.82
C GLU A 3 1.95 -19.07 10.94
N SER A 4 2.71 -18.95 12.03
CA SER A 4 2.39 -17.99 13.06
C SER A 4 2.58 -16.56 12.54
N ARG A 5 1.89 -15.61 13.16
CA ARG A 5 2.05 -14.18 12.84
C ARG A 5 3.51 -13.77 12.99
N THR A 6 4.15 -14.15 14.09
CA THR A 6 5.54 -13.81 14.35
C THR A 6 6.48 -14.35 13.25
N LYS A 7 6.27 -15.58 12.81
CA LYS A 7 7.09 -16.20 11.76
C LYS A 7 6.86 -15.49 10.42
N SER A 8 5.61 -15.20 10.10
CA SER A 8 5.27 -14.48 8.85
C SER A 8 5.86 -13.08 8.85
N GLU A 9 5.81 -12.37 9.97
CA GLU A 9 6.41 -11.05 10.10
C GLU A 9 7.92 -11.09 9.95
N LYS A 10 8.60 -12.10 10.51
CA LYS A 10 10.04 -12.28 10.34
C LYS A 10 10.42 -12.55 8.89
N LYS A 11 9.64 -13.37 8.19
CA LYS A 11 9.88 -13.63 6.76
C LYS A 11 9.68 -12.37 5.93
N SER A 12 8.65 -11.61 6.22
CA SER A 12 8.37 -10.34 5.55
C SER A 12 9.52 -9.36 5.75
N GLN A 13 10.00 -9.21 6.97
CA GLN A 13 11.12 -8.33 7.28
C GLN A 13 12.40 -8.77 6.58
N SER A 14 12.69 -10.06 6.56
CA SER A 14 13.86 -10.61 5.86
C SER A 14 13.77 -10.38 4.35
N PHE A 15 12.60 -10.57 3.76
CA PHE A 15 12.37 -10.28 2.34
C PHE A 15 12.60 -8.80 2.06
N PHE A 16 12.05 -7.92 2.89
CA PHE A 16 12.23 -6.48 2.76
C PHE A 16 13.71 -6.10 2.79
N GLU A 17 14.44 -6.57 3.80
CA GLU A 17 15.85 -6.25 3.96
C GLU A 17 16.69 -6.71 2.77
N LYS A 18 16.36 -7.87 2.22
CA LYS A 18 17.09 -8.44 1.10
C LYS A 18 16.81 -7.75 -0.23
N TYR A 19 15.54 -7.36 -0.48
CA TYR A 19 15.11 -6.92 -1.79
C TYR A 19 14.68 -5.46 -1.90
N GLN A 20 14.74 -4.67 -0.82
CA GLN A 20 14.26 -3.29 -0.86
C GLN A 20 14.90 -2.46 -1.96
N ASP A 21 16.20 -2.59 -2.16
CA ASP A 21 16.93 -1.81 -3.16
C ASP A 21 16.55 -2.19 -4.60
N LYS A 22 16.07 -3.41 -4.80
CA LYS A 22 15.63 -3.87 -6.12
C LYS A 22 14.19 -3.49 -6.43
N ILE A 23 13.36 -3.39 -5.40
CA ILE A 23 11.93 -3.09 -5.55
C ILE A 23 11.70 -1.60 -5.66
N PHE A 24 12.39 -0.80 -4.85
CA PHE A 24 12.23 0.65 -4.89
C PHE A 24 12.89 1.23 -6.13
N ARG A 25 12.13 2.02 -6.88
CA ARG A 25 12.68 2.79 -7.99
C ARG A 25 13.30 4.07 -7.44
N VAL A 26 14.49 4.43 -7.92
CA VAL A 26 15.23 5.59 -7.41
C VAL A 26 14.42 6.88 -7.55
N ASN A 27 13.82 7.10 -8.72
CA ASN A 27 13.03 8.31 -8.94
C ASN A 27 11.77 8.37 -8.08
N ALA A 28 11.18 7.22 -7.76
CA ALA A 28 10.04 7.16 -6.84
C ALA A 28 10.48 7.52 -5.43
N LEU A 29 11.63 7.00 -4.98
CA LEU A 29 12.16 7.33 -3.66
C LEU A 29 12.48 8.82 -3.54
N GLU A 30 13.08 9.41 -4.56
CA GLU A 30 13.39 10.84 -4.57
C GLU A 30 12.10 11.67 -4.48
N PHE A 31 11.09 11.31 -5.25
CA PHE A 31 9.80 11.98 -5.22
C PHE A 31 9.16 11.92 -3.83
N ILE A 32 9.11 10.71 -3.25
CA ILE A 32 8.49 10.48 -1.94
C ILE A 32 9.25 11.24 -0.85
N ASN A 33 10.59 11.23 -0.89
CA ASN A 33 11.39 11.91 0.12
C ASN A 33 11.25 13.44 0.07
N ASN A 34 10.78 13.98 -1.04
CA ASN A 34 10.57 15.42 -1.20
C ASN A 34 9.15 15.87 -0.87
N ILE A 35 8.27 14.96 -0.46
CA ILE A 35 6.90 15.31 -0.07
C ILE A 35 6.93 16.06 1.26
N ASP A 36 6.21 17.18 1.32
CA ASP A 36 6.02 17.93 2.56
C ASP A 36 4.98 17.22 3.43
N ARG A 37 5.44 16.48 4.43
CA ARG A 37 4.59 15.67 5.30
C ARG A 37 3.74 16.50 6.25
N THR A 38 4.02 17.79 6.38
CA THR A 38 3.20 18.68 7.21
C THR A 38 1.92 19.07 6.50
N GLN A 39 1.89 19.02 5.17
CA GLN A 39 0.74 19.41 4.34
C GLN A 39 0.17 18.27 3.51
N THR A 40 0.81 17.11 3.50
CA THR A 40 0.43 16.00 2.63
C THR A 40 0.36 14.69 3.41
N GLU A 41 -0.77 13.97 3.30
CA GLU A 41 -0.86 12.60 3.77
C GLU A 41 -0.54 11.67 2.61
N SER A 42 0.29 10.67 2.86
CA SER A 42 0.76 9.74 1.84
C SER A 42 0.35 8.33 2.18
N TYR A 43 -0.14 7.59 1.18
CA TYR A 43 -0.66 6.24 1.32
C TYR A 43 -0.07 5.31 0.28
N ILE A 44 0.22 4.08 0.68
CA ILE A 44 0.42 2.97 -0.24
C ILE A 44 -0.90 2.21 -0.31
N VAL A 45 -1.44 2.02 -1.50
CA VAL A 45 -2.69 1.29 -1.74
C VAL A 45 -2.36 0.08 -2.61
N SER A 46 -2.48 -1.12 -2.06
CA SER A 46 -1.96 -2.33 -2.70
C SER A 46 -2.90 -3.51 -2.58
N ALA A 47 -2.90 -4.37 -3.61
CA ALA A 47 -3.61 -5.65 -3.57
C ALA A 47 -2.81 -6.73 -2.84
N SER A 48 -1.54 -6.50 -2.57
CA SER A 48 -0.71 -7.45 -1.83
C SER A 48 -1.14 -7.53 -0.36
N LEU A 49 -0.83 -8.66 0.29
CA LEU A 49 -1.15 -8.83 1.71
C LEU A 49 -0.37 -7.83 2.56
N ASP A 50 -1.04 -7.27 3.56
CA ASP A 50 -0.49 -6.24 4.44
C ASP A 50 0.82 -6.66 5.10
N ILE A 51 0.92 -7.92 5.50
CA ILE A 51 2.12 -8.44 6.16
C ILE A 51 3.36 -8.33 5.28
N TRP A 52 3.22 -8.38 3.95
CA TRP A 52 4.35 -8.26 3.03
C TRP A 52 4.69 -6.81 2.68
N VAL A 53 3.69 -5.92 2.68
CA VAL A 53 3.88 -4.52 2.27
C VAL A 53 4.24 -3.63 3.45
N LYS A 54 3.87 -4.01 4.66
CA LYS A 54 4.09 -3.22 5.86
C LYS A 54 5.52 -2.69 6.03
N PRO A 55 6.59 -3.50 5.88
CA PRO A 55 7.95 -2.98 6.02
C PRO A 55 8.28 -1.87 5.02
N PHE A 56 7.74 -1.98 3.80
CA PHE A 56 7.95 -0.95 2.77
C PHE A 56 7.25 0.35 3.14
N ALA A 57 6.03 0.27 3.64
CA ALA A 57 5.27 1.43 4.09
C ALA A 57 5.97 2.13 5.26
N GLU A 58 6.48 1.36 6.21
CA GLU A 58 7.21 1.89 7.35
C GLU A 58 8.49 2.59 6.92
N LYS A 59 9.23 1.99 5.99
CA LYS A 59 10.46 2.59 5.44
C LYS A 59 10.19 3.93 4.78
N LEU A 60 9.09 4.03 4.04
CA LEU A 60 8.72 5.25 3.31
C LEU A 60 7.93 6.23 4.17
N GLU A 61 7.62 5.88 5.42
CA GLU A 61 6.79 6.69 6.31
C GLU A 61 5.44 7.01 5.69
N MET A 62 4.83 5.99 5.06
CA MET A 62 3.52 6.10 4.42
C MET A 62 2.51 5.21 5.14
N LYS A 63 1.25 5.63 5.12
CA LYS A 63 0.16 4.80 5.63
C LYS A 63 -0.15 3.71 4.61
N LEU A 64 -0.67 2.58 5.08
CA LEU A 64 -0.91 1.41 4.23
C LEU A 64 -2.39 1.06 4.16
N LEU A 65 -2.89 0.93 2.93
CA LEU A 65 -4.21 0.37 2.63
C LEU A 65 -3.98 -0.83 1.70
N SER A 66 -4.24 -2.03 2.18
CA SER A 66 -3.93 -3.24 1.39
C SER A 66 -4.88 -4.38 1.73
N THR A 67 -4.74 -5.47 1.00
CA THR A 67 -5.43 -6.71 1.31
C THR A 67 -4.93 -7.21 2.66
N ARG A 68 -5.86 -7.55 3.56
CA ARG A 68 -5.53 -7.94 4.93
C ARG A 68 -5.39 -9.45 5.05
N ALA A 69 -4.23 -9.91 5.53
CA ALA A 69 -4.02 -11.32 5.82
C ALA A 69 -4.88 -11.76 7.00
N GLU A 70 -5.49 -12.95 6.90
CA GLU A 70 -6.29 -13.51 7.98
C GLU A 70 -5.44 -14.40 8.89
N PHE A 71 -5.50 -14.13 10.19
CA PHE A 71 -4.86 -14.95 11.22
C PHE A 71 -5.93 -15.44 12.20
N LYS A 72 -5.85 -16.71 12.58
CA LYS A 72 -6.67 -17.29 13.64
C LYS A 72 -5.75 -17.92 14.68
N ASN A 73 -5.90 -17.51 15.95
CA ASN A 73 -4.99 -17.91 17.03
C ASN A 73 -3.51 -17.63 16.66
N ASP A 74 -3.28 -16.47 16.00
CA ASP A 74 -1.98 -16.03 15.51
C ASP A 74 -1.34 -16.94 14.46
N ILE A 75 -2.14 -17.76 13.77
CA ILE A 75 -1.70 -18.62 12.66
C ILE A 75 -2.34 -18.13 11.36
N PHE A 76 -1.52 -17.95 10.33
CA PHE A 76 -2.01 -17.52 9.02
C PHE A 76 -2.87 -18.61 8.39
N THR A 77 -4.11 -18.26 8.01
CA THR A 77 -5.07 -19.22 7.43
C THR A 77 -4.83 -19.48 5.95
N GLY A 78 -4.07 -18.62 5.27
CA GLY A 78 -3.91 -18.67 3.82
C GLY A 78 -4.95 -17.83 3.08
N ASN A 79 -5.85 -17.19 3.80
CA ASN A 79 -6.90 -16.35 3.27
C ASN A 79 -6.70 -14.89 3.66
N PHE A 80 -7.55 -14.00 3.16
CA PHE A 80 -7.55 -12.60 3.56
C PHE A 80 -8.91 -12.22 4.14
N ILE A 81 -8.90 -11.15 4.94
CA ILE A 81 -10.11 -10.61 5.58
C ILE A 81 -10.76 -9.63 4.61
N GLY A 82 -12.07 -9.79 4.38
CA GLY A 82 -12.81 -8.89 3.51
C GLY A 82 -12.45 -9.08 2.05
N LYS A 83 -12.42 -7.99 1.30
CA LYS A 83 -12.17 -8.02 -0.14
C LYS A 83 -10.71 -7.73 -0.47
N ASN A 84 -10.26 -8.26 -1.61
CA ASN A 84 -8.97 -7.92 -2.18
C ASN A 84 -8.93 -6.42 -2.49
N CYS A 85 -7.87 -5.75 -2.05
CA CYS A 85 -7.68 -4.31 -2.27
C CYS A 85 -7.22 -4.04 -3.70
N ASN A 86 -8.13 -4.21 -4.65
CA ASN A 86 -7.85 -4.08 -6.07
C ASN A 86 -9.06 -3.46 -6.78
N GLY A 87 -8.83 -2.77 -7.90
CA GLY A 87 -9.89 -2.16 -8.67
C GLY A 87 -10.75 -1.20 -7.83
N PRO A 88 -12.09 -1.33 -7.87
CA PRO A 88 -12.98 -0.44 -7.10
C PRO A 88 -12.76 -0.47 -5.60
N GLU A 89 -12.26 -1.58 -5.07
CA GLU A 89 -12.00 -1.69 -3.64
C GLU A 89 -10.92 -0.72 -3.17
N LYS A 90 -9.95 -0.36 -4.02
CA LYS A 90 -8.94 0.65 -3.69
C LYS A 90 -9.59 1.98 -3.37
N VAL A 91 -10.52 2.41 -4.19
CA VAL A 91 -11.27 3.67 -3.97
C VAL A 91 -12.08 3.59 -2.68
N LYS A 92 -12.78 2.48 -2.48
CA LYS A 92 -13.59 2.27 -1.27
C LYS A 92 -12.75 2.37 0.00
N ARG A 93 -11.57 1.72 0.01
CA ARG A 93 -10.64 1.76 1.15
C ARG A 93 -10.15 3.17 1.43
N ILE A 94 -9.84 3.93 0.39
CA ILE A 94 -9.38 5.31 0.53
C ILE A 94 -10.50 6.15 1.13
N ILE A 95 -11.71 6.07 0.61
CA ILE A 95 -12.85 6.83 1.09
C ILE A 95 -13.15 6.51 2.56
N GLU A 96 -13.15 5.24 2.93
CA GLU A 96 -13.39 4.82 4.32
C GLU A 96 -12.31 5.37 5.27
N THR A 97 -11.06 5.43 4.80
CA THR A 97 -9.95 5.87 5.63
C THR A 97 -9.91 7.37 5.82
N VAL A 98 -10.12 8.13 4.74
CA VAL A 98 -10.09 9.60 4.83
C VAL A 98 -11.42 10.17 5.33
N ASN A 99 -12.50 9.39 5.16
CA ASN A 99 -13.82 9.68 5.68
C ASN A 99 -14.22 11.14 5.47
N GLU A 100 -14.46 11.89 6.56
CA GLU A 100 -14.93 13.28 6.48
C GLU A 100 -13.81 14.30 6.29
N ARG A 101 -12.56 13.84 6.26
CA ARG A 101 -11.44 14.75 6.01
C ARG A 101 -11.50 15.27 4.57
N LYS A 102 -11.28 16.56 4.42
CA LYS A 102 -11.28 17.20 3.12
C LYS A 102 -9.86 17.59 2.73
N PHE A 103 -9.51 17.26 1.51
CA PHE A 103 -8.23 17.62 0.93
C PHE A 103 -8.48 18.53 -0.28
N ASP A 104 -7.61 19.51 -0.46
CA ASP A 104 -7.70 20.40 -1.62
C ASP A 104 -7.48 19.64 -2.92
N LYS A 105 -6.62 18.64 -2.90
CA LYS A 105 -6.27 17.87 -4.07
C LYS A 105 -5.84 16.46 -3.70
N ILE A 106 -6.32 15.49 -4.46
CA ILE A 106 -5.94 14.09 -4.33
C ILE A 106 -5.19 13.68 -5.59
N ILE A 107 -3.96 13.22 -5.40
CA ILE A 107 -3.07 12.78 -6.49
C ILE A 107 -2.82 11.29 -6.34
N ALA A 108 -3.00 10.54 -7.42
CA ALA A 108 -2.77 9.10 -7.41
C ALA A 108 -1.77 8.70 -8.48
N PHE A 109 -0.94 7.72 -8.13
CA PHE A 109 0.05 7.10 -9.02
C PHE A 109 -0.26 5.61 -9.10
N GLY A 110 -0.22 5.05 -10.29
CA GLY A 110 -0.45 3.63 -10.49
C GLY A 110 0.19 3.13 -11.76
N ASP A 111 0.34 1.81 -11.89
CA ASP A 111 1.00 1.21 -13.05
C ASP A 111 0.37 -0.09 -13.54
N THR A 112 -0.80 -0.46 -13.01
CA THR A 112 -1.50 -1.68 -13.43
C THR A 112 -2.98 -1.41 -13.67
N SER A 113 -3.66 -2.35 -14.32
CA SER A 113 -5.12 -2.25 -14.55
C SER A 113 -5.91 -2.25 -13.24
N GLY A 114 -5.36 -2.80 -12.17
CA GLY A 114 -5.98 -2.79 -10.84
C GLY A 114 -6.02 -1.40 -10.20
N ASP A 115 -5.34 -0.42 -10.78
CA ASP A 115 -5.34 0.97 -10.30
C ASP A 115 -6.29 1.87 -11.08
N ARG A 116 -6.97 1.35 -12.10
CA ARG A 116 -7.80 2.15 -13.00
C ARG A 116 -8.82 3.02 -12.26
N GLU A 117 -9.59 2.41 -11.36
CA GLU A 117 -10.66 3.11 -10.66
C GLU A 117 -10.09 4.17 -9.73
N MET A 118 -8.99 3.88 -9.05
CA MET A 118 -8.32 4.84 -8.18
C MET A 118 -7.80 6.03 -8.98
N LEU A 119 -7.16 5.77 -10.13
CA LEU A 119 -6.65 6.83 -11.00
C LEU A 119 -7.77 7.69 -11.55
N SER A 120 -8.90 7.09 -11.93
CA SER A 120 -10.07 7.83 -12.42
C SER A 120 -10.74 8.66 -11.33
N TRP A 121 -10.71 8.20 -10.10
CA TRP A 121 -11.33 8.87 -8.97
C TRP A 121 -10.52 10.07 -8.47
N ALA A 122 -9.20 10.02 -8.53
CA ALA A 122 -8.33 11.08 -8.03
C ALA A 122 -8.46 12.37 -8.85
N ASP A 123 -8.12 13.50 -8.22
CA ASP A 123 -8.14 14.80 -8.91
C ASP A 123 -7.05 14.89 -9.98
N GLU A 124 -5.90 14.30 -9.70
CA GLU A 124 -4.78 14.22 -10.64
C GLU A 124 -4.25 12.80 -10.60
N SER A 125 -3.93 12.23 -11.76
CA SER A 125 -3.44 10.85 -11.82
C SER A 125 -2.27 10.74 -12.77
N HIS A 126 -1.37 9.81 -12.45
CA HIS A 126 -0.18 9.52 -13.23
C HIS A 126 -0.05 8.02 -13.40
N PHE A 127 -0.09 7.54 -14.63
CA PHE A 127 0.08 6.13 -14.95
C PHE A 127 1.52 5.92 -15.42
N GLU A 128 2.19 4.92 -14.80
CA GLU A 128 3.59 4.59 -15.11
C GLU A 128 4.56 5.76 -14.96
N PHE A 129 4.28 6.67 -14.02
CA PHE A 129 5.05 7.91 -13.84
C PHE A 129 6.53 7.66 -13.52
N PHE A 130 6.80 6.60 -12.75
CA PHE A 130 8.16 6.29 -12.30
C PHE A 130 8.89 5.26 -13.17
N HIS A 131 8.33 4.89 -14.29
CA HIS A 131 8.91 3.92 -15.21
C HIS A 131 10.01 4.50 -16.09
#